data_7e614d327e6f44be135916b72e26c915
#
_entry.id   7e614d327e6f44be135916b72e26c915
#
_cell.length_a   1.000
_cell.length_b   1.000
_cell.length_c   1.000
_cell.angle_alpha   90.00
_cell.angle_beta   90.00
_cell.angle_gamma   90.00
#
_symmetry.space_group_name_H-M   'P 1'
#
loop_
_entity.id
_entity.type
_entity.pdbx_description
1 polymer ?
#
loop_
_entity_poly.entity_id
_entity_poly.type
_entity_poly.pdbx_seq_one_letter_code
_entity_poly.pdbx_strand_id
1 'polypeptide(L)'
;MWLAITGGKGGVGKTTVAAHVHRILGWDALDLDVTTPNLHLYLDCEEIDRSDVYIPCPKLEDEDECDLCGTCARACAPGALVVGRSWDLDPDLCHGCGLCVESCPNGALAYDCVRIGEVRRYQVSVTGAILTSGTLDVGDRRSRHLVRILLEGADDGKDLILDTPAGAGKDVYDALKAADAAIAVTQPTPAAYRDLRRLMRIADRAGTDVVILINRSDLSDLWRCRIEEEVRTHVVEAPTVDDPLRSGVFREAVELCLDEVV
;
A
#
# COMPACT_ATOMS: atom_id res chain seq x y z
N MET A 1 4.49 13.51 11.01
CA MET A 1 4.90 12.09 11.18
C MET A 1 4.02 11.19 10.33
N TRP A 2 4.59 10.16 9.69
CA TRP A 2 3.84 9.18 8.92
C TRP A 2 3.97 7.80 9.59
N LEU A 3 2.84 7.21 9.98
CA LEU A 3 2.79 5.94 10.70
C LEU A 3 2.16 4.85 9.82
N ALA A 4 2.93 3.83 9.48
CA ALA A 4 2.43 2.70 8.68
C ALA A 4 1.79 1.63 9.59
N ILE A 5 0.59 1.18 9.22
CA ILE A 5 -0.06 0.01 9.79
C ILE A 5 0.09 -1.12 8.78
N THR A 6 0.88 -2.12 9.14
CA THR A 6 1.30 -3.16 8.19
C THR A 6 1.08 -4.57 8.73
N GLY A 7 1.21 -5.59 7.90
CA GLY A 7 1.09 -6.98 8.32
C GLY A 7 1.34 -7.95 7.17
N GLY A 8 2.09 -8.99 7.45
CA GLY A 8 2.52 -9.97 6.45
C GLY A 8 1.39 -10.79 5.84
N LYS A 9 0.18 -10.79 6.42
CA LYS A 9 -0.96 -11.61 5.99
C LYS A 9 -2.26 -10.81 5.96
N GLY A 10 -3.19 -11.17 5.07
CA GLY A 10 -4.57 -10.68 5.08
C GLY A 10 -5.36 -11.16 6.31
N GLY A 11 -6.28 -10.33 6.80
CA GLY A 11 -7.19 -10.68 7.90
C GLY A 11 -6.58 -10.67 9.30
N VAL A 12 -5.36 -10.14 9.49
CA VAL A 12 -4.74 -10.02 10.83
C VAL A 12 -5.28 -8.85 11.65
N GLY A 13 -6.00 -7.90 11.02
CA GLY A 13 -6.60 -6.76 11.69
C GLY A 13 -5.93 -5.41 11.43
N LYS A 14 -5.15 -5.26 10.36
CA LYS A 14 -4.46 -3.99 9.99
C LYS A 14 -5.42 -2.80 9.95
N THR A 15 -6.45 -2.87 9.09
CA THR A 15 -7.44 -1.80 8.93
C THR A 15 -8.19 -1.48 10.22
N THR A 16 -8.43 -2.49 11.07
CA THR A 16 -9.00 -2.28 12.41
C THR A 16 -8.06 -1.45 13.29
N VAL A 17 -6.76 -1.77 13.27
CA VAL A 17 -5.74 -1.00 14.00
C VAL A 17 -5.62 0.41 13.43
N ALA A 18 -5.59 0.58 12.10
CA ALA A 18 -5.58 1.88 11.44
C ALA A 18 -6.77 2.75 11.87
N ALA A 19 -7.96 2.16 11.93
CA ALA A 19 -9.17 2.85 12.40
C ALA A 19 -9.07 3.26 13.88
N HIS A 20 -8.47 2.43 14.76
CA HIS A 20 -8.22 2.80 16.15
C HIS A 20 -7.19 3.93 16.27
N VAL A 21 -6.07 3.83 15.56
CA VAL A 21 -5.05 4.89 15.52
C VAL A 21 -5.67 6.21 15.09
N HIS A 22 -6.50 6.19 14.03
CA HIS A 22 -7.22 7.39 13.61
C HIS A 22 -8.15 7.95 14.71
N ARG A 23 -8.90 7.10 15.41
CA ARG A 23 -9.80 7.54 16.50
C ARG A 23 -9.06 8.09 17.71
N ILE A 24 -7.83 7.64 17.94
CA ILE A 24 -6.98 8.11 19.06
C ILE A 24 -6.30 9.43 18.70
N LEU A 25 -5.68 9.51 17.53
CA LEU A 25 -4.82 10.62 17.12
C LEU A 25 -5.54 11.70 16.29
N GLY A 26 -6.61 11.35 15.57
CA GLY A 26 -7.32 12.25 14.67
C GLY A 26 -6.55 12.63 13.40
N TRP A 27 -5.50 11.88 13.05
CA TRP A 27 -4.65 12.14 11.89
C TRP A 27 -5.37 11.83 10.58
N ASP A 28 -4.93 12.46 9.48
CA ASP A 28 -5.34 12.07 8.14
C ASP A 28 -4.91 10.63 7.84
N ALA A 29 -5.54 9.96 6.89
CA ALA A 29 -5.22 8.57 6.56
C ALA A 29 -5.15 8.32 5.05
N LEU A 30 -4.25 7.41 4.64
CA LEU A 30 -4.22 6.82 3.30
C LEU A 30 -4.55 5.33 3.38
N ASP A 31 -5.59 4.90 2.66
CA ASP A 31 -5.85 3.50 2.41
C ASP A 31 -5.07 3.06 1.15
N LEU A 32 -3.97 2.36 1.38
CA LEU A 32 -3.06 1.87 0.35
C LEU A 32 -3.36 0.43 -0.10
N ASP A 33 -4.38 -0.24 0.47
CA ASP A 33 -4.89 -1.51 -0.07
C ASP A 33 -5.79 -1.26 -1.28
N VAL A 34 -5.20 -0.73 -2.35
CA VAL A 34 -5.88 -0.27 -3.56
C VAL A 34 -6.64 -1.37 -4.32
N THR A 35 -6.43 -2.63 -3.99
CA THR A 35 -7.16 -3.76 -4.57
C THR A 35 -8.47 -4.03 -3.84
N THR A 36 -8.50 -3.80 -2.54
CA THR A 36 -9.66 -4.01 -1.68
C THR A 36 -9.74 -2.92 -0.60
N PRO A 37 -9.83 -1.64 -0.98
CA PRO A 37 -9.86 -0.54 -0.02
C PRO A 37 -11.11 -0.62 0.84
N ASN A 38 -10.95 -0.58 2.15
CA ASN A 38 -12.05 -0.76 3.07
C ASN A 38 -11.97 0.06 4.37
N LEU A 39 -10.93 0.88 4.57
CA LEU A 39 -10.79 1.70 5.77
C LEU A 39 -11.99 2.66 5.96
N HIS A 40 -12.57 3.17 4.87
CA HIS A 40 -13.77 4.02 4.89
C HIS A 40 -15.00 3.34 5.51
N LEU A 41 -15.07 1.99 5.51
CA LEU A 41 -16.16 1.24 6.14
C LEU A 41 -16.02 1.16 7.67
N TYR A 42 -14.83 1.45 8.21
CA TYR A 42 -14.52 1.43 9.64
C TYR A 42 -14.62 2.82 10.29
N LEU A 43 -14.70 3.87 9.47
CA LEU A 43 -14.78 5.26 9.90
C LEU A 43 -16.15 5.83 9.46
N ASP A 44 -16.74 6.65 10.33
CA ASP A 44 -17.93 7.42 9.97
C ASP A 44 -17.48 8.60 9.10
N CYS A 45 -17.58 8.44 7.77
CA CYS A 45 -17.05 9.42 6.82
C CYS A 45 -17.96 9.54 5.57
N GLU A 46 -17.91 10.72 4.96
CA GLU A 46 -18.64 11.05 3.72
C GLU A 46 -17.66 11.30 2.57
N GLU A 47 -17.97 10.79 1.38
CA GLU A 47 -17.18 11.05 0.17
C GLU A 47 -17.33 12.52 -0.22
N ILE A 48 -16.21 13.24 -0.35
CA ILE A 48 -16.20 14.66 -0.69
C ILE A 48 -15.58 14.94 -2.07
N ASP A 49 -14.79 14.00 -2.60
CA ASP A 49 -14.13 14.15 -3.90
C ASP A 49 -13.80 12.79 -4.51
N ARG A 50 -13.76 12.74 -5.85
CA ARG A 50 -13.38 11.57 -6.63
C ARG A 50 -12.70 12.00 -7.92
N SER A 51 -11.60 11.34 -8.25
CA SER A 51 -10.87 11.57 -9.49
C SER A 51 -10.36 10.27 -10.10
N ASP A 52 -10.42 10.17 -11.42
CA ASP A 52 -9.81 9.06 -12.16
C ASP A 52 -8.29 9.19 -12.18
N VAL A 53 -7.60 8.04 -12.13
CA VAL A 53 -6.15 7.96 -12.19
C VAL A 53 -5.71 7.37 -13.51
N TYR A 54 -4.82 8.09 -14.18
CA TYR A 54 -4.25 7.70 -15.46
C TYR A 54 -2.74 7.60 -15.34
N ILE A 55 -2.15 6.67 -16.07
CA ILE A 55 -0.69 6.61 -16.27
C ILE A 55 -0.36 6.82 -17.74
N PRO A 56 0.83 7.38 -18.05
CA PRO A 56 1.29 7.47 -19.43
C PRO A 56 1.45 6.08 -20.04
N CYS A 57 1.05 5.95 -21.29
CA CYS A 57 1.18 4.71 -22.06
C CYS A 57 1.67 5.09 -23.47
N PRO A 58 2.60 4.36 -24.08
CA PRO A 58 3.03 4.68 -25.43
C PRO A 58 1.95 4.32 -26.44
N LYS A 59 1.81 5.15 -27.48
CA LYS A 59 1.10 4.79 -28.71
C LYS A 59 1.98 5.01 -29.91
N LEU A 60 1.77 4.25 -30.95
CA LEU A 60 2.34 4.51 -32.26
C LEU A 60 1.55 5.66 -32.89
N GLU A 61 2.18 6.83 -33.06
CA GLU A 61 1.52 8.01 -33.58
C GLU A 61 1.75 8.16 -35.06
N ASP A 62 2.94 7.81 -35.54
CA ASP A 62 3.30 7.86 -36.95
C ASP A 62 3.80 6.47 -37.42
N GLU A 63 2.94 5.78 -38.16
CA GLU A 63 3.28 4.46 -38.70
C GLU A 63 4.34 4.54 -39.81
N ASP A 64 4.38 5.63 -40.57
CA ASP A 64 5.33 5.81 -41.68
C ASP A 64 6.76 6.10 -41.18
N GLU A 65 6.89 6.73 -40.01
CA GLU A 65 8.17 6.94 -39.34
C GLU A 65 8.68 5.70 -38.58
N CYS A 66 7.83 4.70 -38.35
CA CYS A 66 8.21 3.49 -37.64
C CYS A 66 8.87 2.46 -38.59
N ASP A 67 10.18 2.35 -38.53
CA ASP A 67 10.95 1.35 -39.29
C ASP A 67 10.99 -0.06 -38.65
N LEU A 68 10.21 -0.28 -37.60
CA LEU A 68 10.15 -1.54 -36.82
C LEU A 68 11.52 -1.99 -36.27
N CYS A 69 12.42 -1.08 -35.94
CA CYS A 69 13.78 -1.38 -35.47
C CYS A 69 13.83 -2.08 -34.09
N GLY A 70 12.72 -2.13 -33.36
CA GLY A 70 12.57 -2.81 -32.07
C GLY A 70 13.31 -2.18 -30.89
N THR A 71 13.83 -0.94 -31.05
CA THR A 71 14.54 -0.25 -29.95
C THR A 71 13.62 -0.04 -28.73
N CYS A 72 12.38 0.37 -28.96
CA CYS A 72 11.36 0.54 -27.90
C CYS A 72 11.05 -0.78 -27.17
N ALA A 73 10.98 -1.89 -27.87
CA ALA A 73 10.75 -3.21 -27.26
C ALA A 73 11.96 -3.65 -26.41
N ARG A 74 13.19 -3.42 -26.88
CA ARG A 74 14.41 -3.71 -26.09
C ARG A 74 14.53 -2.82 -24.84
N ALA A 75 14.03 -1.59 -24.88
CA ALA A 75 14.01 -0.68 -23.74
C ALA A 75 12.91 -1.03 -22.70
N CYS A 76 11.92 -1.82 -23.11
CA CYS A 76 10.76 -2.16 -22.28
C CYS A 76 11.08 -3.30 -21.30
N ALA A 77 11.52 -2.97 -20.09
CA ALA A 77 11.85 -3.96 -19.06
C ALA A 77 10.68 -4.92 -18.71
N PRO A 78 9.41 -4.47 -18.59
CA PRO A 78 8.29 -5.37 -18.35
C PRO A 78 7.90 -6.21 -19.56
N GLY A 79 8.44 -5.92 -20.77
CA GLY A 79 8.09 -6.64 -21.99
C GLY A 79 6.69 -6.31 -22.53
N ALA A 80 6.17 -5.13 -22.22
CA ALA A 80 4.86 -4.68 -22.70
C ALA A 80 4.81 -4.41 -24.21
N LEU A 81 5.98 -4.22 -24.84
CA LEU A 81 6.09 -3.95 -26.27
C LEU A 81 6.71 -5.12 -27.03
N VAL A 82 6.07 -5.50 -28.10
CA VAL A 82 6.56 -6.50 -29.06
C VAL A 82 6.64 -5.84 -30.42
N VAL A 83 7.82 -5.94 -31.06
CA VAL A 83 8.05 -5.43 -32.41
C VAL A 83 8.54 -6.58 -33.29
N GLY A 84 7.76 -6.90 -34.31
CA GLY A 84 8.04 -7.94 -35.28
C GLY A 84 7.64 -7.48 -36.68
N ARG A 85 6.54 -8.01 -37.20
CA ARG A 85 5.91 -7.52 -38.44
C ARG A 85 5.04 -6.29 -38.22
N SER A 86 4.69 -6.04 -36.95
CA SER A 86 3.91 -4.93 -36.45
C SER A 86 4.52 -4.43 -35.15
N TRP A 87 4.07 -3.26 -34.71
CA TRP A 87 4.29 -2.74 -33.37
C TRP A 87 3.05 -3.07 -32.52
N ASP A 88 3.25 -3.82 -31.46
CA ASP A 88 2.16 -4.26 -30.61
C ASP A 88 2.45 -3.94 -29.14
N LEU A 89 1.44 -3.41 -28.44
CA LEU A 89 1.49 -3.06 -27.03
C LEU A 89 0.48 -3.88 -26.23
N ASP A 90 0.96 -4.51 -25.16
CA ASP A 90 0.11 -4.99 -24.08
C ASP A 90 0.03 -3.90 -22.98
N PRO A 91 -1.07 -3.15 -22.91
CA PRO A 91 -1.20 -2.05 -21.95
C PRO A 91 -1.21 -2.53 -20.50
N ASP A 92 -1.61 -3.78 -20.21
CA ASP A 92 -1.65 -4.33 -18.85
C ASP A 92 -0.26 -4.60 -18.28
N LEU A 93 0.74 -4.78 -19.13
CA LEU A 93 2.14 -4.91 -18.76
C LEU A 93 2.86 -3.56 -18.71
N CYS A 94 2.29 -2.50 -19.25
CA CYS A 94 2.93 -1.19 -19.31
C CYS A 94 3.03 -0.55 -17.92
N HIS A 95 4.24 -0.15 -17.53
CA HIS A 95 4.50 0.55 -16.26
C HIS A 95 4.51 2.08 -16.40
N GLY A 96 4.18 2.64 -17.55
CA GLY A 96 4.12 4.10 -17.73
C GLY A 96 5.47 4.82 -17.59
N CYS A 97 6.61 4.12 -17.73
CA CYS A 97 7.93 4.70 -17.48
C CYS A 97 8.45 5.62 -18.61
N GLY A 98 7.85 5.59 -19.80
CA GLY A 98 8.18 6.46 -20.94
C GLY A 98 9.44 6.08 -21.72
N LEU A 99 10.28 5.16 -21.24
CA LEU A 99 11.57 4.84 -21.88
C LEU A 99 11.46 4.45 -23.37
N CYS A 100 10.36 3.81 -23.76
CA CYS A 100 10.12 3.43 -25.16
C CYS A 100 9.90 4.64 -26.06
N VAL A 101 9.23 5.69 -25.58
CA VAL A 101 9.02 6.95 -26.32
C VAL A 101 10.35 7.69 -26.45
N GLU A 102 11.07 7.86 -25.34
CA GLU A 102 12.36 8.56 -25.31
C GLU A 102 13.45 7.86 -26.13
N SER A 103 13.41 6.52 -26.21
CA SER A 103 14.40 5.73 -26.95
C SER A 103 14.07 5.54 -28.43
N CYS A 104 12.92 6.02 -28.92
CA CYS A 104 12.55 5.88 -30.32
C CYS A 104 13.42 6.78 -31.21
N PRO A 105 14.28 6.21 -32.08
CA PRO A 105 15.21 7.02 -32.88
C PRO A 105 14.50 7.88 -33.91
N ASN A 106 13.33 7.46 -34.37
CA ASN A 106 12.57 8.17 -35.42
C ASN A 106 11.46 9.04 -34.87
N GLY A 107 11.23 9.04 -33.51
CA GLY A 107 10.16 9.82 -32.90
C GLY A 107 8.74 9.34 -33.24
N ALA A 108 8.59 8.09 -33.73
CA ALA A 108 7.31 7.53 -34.17
C ALA A 108 6.32 7.26 -33.01
N LEU A 109 6.78 7.31 -31.75
CA LEU A 109 5.97 7.06 -30.56
C LEU A 109 5.62 8.34 -29.83
N ALA A 110 4.37 8.44 -29.38
CA ALA A 110 3.90 9.50 -28.50
C ALA A 110 3.34 8.90 -27.19
N TYR A 111 3.02 9.78 -26.24
CA TYR A 111 2.32 9.43 -25.03
C TYR A 111 0.81 9.45 -25.23
N ASP A 112 0.17 8.40 -24.77
CA ASP A 112 -1.26 8.33 -24.48
C ASP A 112 -1.45 8.11 -22.98
N CYS A 113 -2.69 8.01 -22.52
CA CYS A 113 -3.03 7.76 -21.13
C CYS A 113 -3.93 6.52 -21.01
N VAL A 114 -3.61 5.67 -20.03
CA VAL A 114 -4.47 4.53 -19.67
C VAL A 114 -4.99 4.75 -18.26
N ARG A 115 -6.30 4.67 -18.10
CA ARG A 115 -6.93 4.67 -16.78
C ARG A 115 -6.56 3.38 -16.04
N ILE A 116 -6.17 3.52 -14.77
CA ILE A 116 -5.80 2.39 -13.91
C ILE A 116 -6.69 2.25 -12.68
N GLY A 117 -7.49 3.27 -12.38
CA GLY A 117 -8.33 3.29 -11.18
C GLY A 117 -8.80 4.69 -10.84
N GLU A 118 -9.16 4.86 -9.60
CA GLU A 118 -9.63 6.15 -9.07
C GLU A 118 -9.08 6.41 -7.67
N VAL A 119 -9.05 7.68 -7.29
CA VAL A 119 -8.80 8.14 -5.92
C VAL A 119 -10.06 8.78 -5.40
N ARG A 120 -10.45 8.42 -4.19
CA ARG A 120 -11.58 8.99 -3.45
C ARG A 120 -11.09 9.66 -2.19
N ARG A 121 -11.65 10.78 -1.86
CA ARG A 121 -11.41 11.49 -0.61
C ARG A 121 -12.68 11.52 0.22
N TYR A 122 -12.53 11.21 1.48
CA TYR A 122 -13.61 11.21 2.45
C TYR A 122 -13.26 12.17 3.57
N GLN A 123 -14.26 12.85 4.12
CA GLN A 123 -14.13 13.59 5.37
C GLN A 123 -14.72 12.78 6.51
N VAL A 124 -13.93 12.56 7.55
CA VAL A 124 -14.36 11.83 8.74
C VAL A 124 -15.19 12.76 9.63
N SER A 125 -16.44 12.37 9.93
CA SER A 125 -17.45 13.22 10.57
C SER A 125 -17.02 13.76 11.95
N VAL A 126 -16.34 12.93 12.74
CA VAL A 126 -15.99 13.27 14.13
C VAL A 126 -14.73 14.11 14.23
N THR A 127 -13.72 13.82 13.44
CA THR A 127 -12.39 14.46 13.52
C THR A 127 -12.20 15.59 12.50
N GLY A 128 -12.97 15.58 11.41
CA GLY A 128 -12.76 16.45 10.26
C GLY A 128 -11.54 16.07 9.41
N ALA A 129 -10.81 15.02 9.80
CA ALA A 129 -9.65 14.52 9.07
C ALA A 129 -10.03 13.96 7.71
N ILE A 130 -9.05 13.89 6.80
CA ILE A 130 -9.25 13.39 5.45
C ILE A 130 -8.73 11.95 5.35
N LEU A 131 -9.59 11.05 4.90
CA LEU A 131 -9.21 9.74 4.42
C LEU A 131 -9.12 9.79 2.89
N THR A 132 -7.95 9.46 2.35
CA THR A 132 -7.76 9.28 0.90
C THR A 132 -7.58 7.79 0.61
N SER A 133 -8.37 7.28 -0.33
CA SER A 133 -8.38 5.85 -0.70
C SER A 133 -8.22 5.70 -2.20
N GLY A 134 -7.30 4.81 -2.61
CA GLY A 134 -7.15 4.41 -4.01
C GLY A 134 -7.95 3.15 -4.31
N THR A 135 -8.58 3.08 -5.47
CA THR A 135 -9.24 1.86 -5.96
C THR A 135 -8.73 1.53 -7.35
N LEU A 136 -8.07 0.39 -7.48
CA LEU A 136 -7.58 -0.11 -8.75
C LEU A 136 -8.73 -0.67 -9.59
N ASP A 137 -8.70 -0.49 -10.91
CA ASP A 137 -9.69 -1.08 -11.81
C ASP A 137 -9.62 -2.62 -11.77
N VAL A 138 -10.78 -3.25 -11.92
CA VAL A 138 -10.89 -4.72 -11.87
C VAL A 138 -10.03 -5.36 -12.96
N GLY A 139 -9.10 -6.22 -12.55
CA GLY A 139 -8.18 -6.91 -13.44
C GLY A 139 -6.86 -6.16 -13.69
N ASP A 140 -6.75 -4.89 -13.33
CA ASP A 140 -5.49 -4.16 -13.39
C ASP A 140 -4.48 -4.70 -12.37
N ARG A 141 -3.20 -4.74 -12.73
CA ARG A 141 -2.11 -5.27 -11.89
C ARG A 141 -1.12 -4.21 -11.44
N ARG A 142 -1.42 -2.93 -11.70
CA ARG A 142 -0.54 -1.79 -11.46
C ARG A 142 -0.74 -1.15 -10.08
N SER A 143 -1.09 -1.95 -9.06
CA SER A 143 -1.31 -1.50 -7.67
C SER A 143 -0.21 -0.57 -7.19
N ARG A 144 1.04 -0.92 -7.47
CA ARG A 144 2.19 -0.11 -7.07
C ARG A 144 2.17 1.32 -7.64
N HIS A 145 1.67 1.53 -8.86
CA HIS A 145 1.58 2.87 -9.43
C HIS A 145 0.56 3.70 -8.68
N LEU A 146 -0.60 3.13 -8.39
CA LEU A 146 -1.63 3.82 -7.63
C LEU A 146 -1.16 4.12 -6.19
N VAL A 147 -0.51 3.17 -5.53
CA VAL A 147 0.10 3.39 -4.20
C VAL A 147 1.11 4.53 -4.23
N ARG A 148 1.98 4.59 -5.24
CA ARG A 148 2.95 5.69 -5.39
C ARG A 148 2.27 7.03 -5.62
N ILE A 149 1.25 7.09 -6.46
CA ILE A 149 0.47 8.31 -6.69
C ILE A 149 -0.16 8.81 -5.39
N LEU A 150 -0.71 7.91 -4.57
CA LEU A 150 -1.26 8.26 -3.27
C LEU A 150 -0.19 8.82 -2.32
N LEU A 151 0.97 8.18 -2.24
CA LEU A 151 2.08 8.62 -1.39
C LEU A 151 2.67 9.96 -1.87
N GLU A 152 2.89 10.12 -3.17
CA GLU A 152 3.43 11.35 -3.78
C GLU A 152 2.45 12.53 -3.71
N GLY A 153 1.13 12.25 -3.66
CA GLY A 153 0.09 13.26 -3.52
C GLY A 153 -0.25 13.63 -2.07
N ALA A 154 0.37 12.97 -1.09
CA ALA A 154 0.16 13.27 0.32
C ALA A 154 0.86 14.57 0.75
N ASP A 155 0.30 15.23 1.76
CA ASP A 155 0.86 16.45 2.33
C ASP A 155 1.94 16.12 3.37
N ASP A 156 3.19 16.35 3.04
CA ASP A 156 4.34 16.10 3.94
C ASP A 156 4.30 16.93 5.24
N GLY A 157 3.53 18.00 5.26
CA GLY A 157 3.35 18.84 6.45
C GLY A 157 2.35 18.29 7.48
N LYS A 158 1.68 17.18 7.16
CA LYS A 158 0.66 16.58 8.02
C LYS A 158 1.09 15.24 8.60
N ASP A 159 0.52 14.96 9.78
CA ASP A 159 0.58 13.62 10.36
C ASP A 159 -0.38 12.67 9.64
N LEU A 160 0.08 11.45 9.30
CA LEU A 160 -0.60 10.58 8.37
C LEU A 160 -0.53 9.10 8.78
N ILE A 161 -1.65 8.42 8.69
CA ILE A 161 -1.75 6.98 8.88
C ILE A 161 -1.75 6.30 7.50
N LEU A 162 -0.89 5.31 7.30
CA LEU A 162 -0.81 4.51 6.08
C LEU A 162 -1.35 3.11 6.35
N ASP A 163 -2.59 2.79 5.94
CA ASP A 163 -3.12 1.40 5.98
C ASP A 163 -2.58 0.64 4.77
N THR A 164 -1.61 -0.24 5.00
CA THR A 164 -0.89 -0.91 3.91
C THR A 164 -1.61 -2.17 3.43
N PRO A 165 -1.41 -2.58 2.16
CA PRO A 165 -1.87 -3.88 1.69
C PRO A 165 -1.22 -5.02 2.48
N ALA A 166 -1.82 -6.20 2.40
CA ALA A 166 -1.27 -7.39 3.03
C ALA A 166 -0.03 -7.90 2.29
N GLY A 167 0.91 -8.46 3.05
CA GLY A 167 2.05 -9.17 2.48
C GLY A 167 3.38 -8.45 2.65
N ALA A 168 4.30 -8.74 1.73
CA ALA A 168 5.67 -8.28 1.74
C ALA A 168 6.11 -7.90 0.30
N GLY A 169 5.23 -7.22 -0.42
CA GLY A 169 5.42 -6.76 -1.79
C GLY A 169 6.17 -5.43 -1.88
N LYS A 170 6.32 -4.95 -3.11
CA LYS A 170 6.96 -3.65 -3.38
C LYS A 170 6.11 -2.48 -2.88
N ASP A 171 4.80 -2.62 -2.91
CA ASP A 171 3.83 -1.65 -2.42
C ASP A 171 4.01 -1.40 -0.91
N VAL A 172 4.17 -2.52 -0.14
CA VAL A 172 4.46 -2.46 1.30
C VAL A 172 5.83 -1.84 1.56
N TYR A 173 6.83 -2.18 0.74
CA TYR A 173 8.16 -1.56 0.85
C TYR A 173 8.10 -0.05 0.60
N ASP A 174 7.39 0.39 -0.43
CA ASP A 174 7.26 1.82 -0.77
C ASP A 174 6.53 2.58 0.37
N ALA A 175 5.49 1.99 0.97
CA ALA A 175 4.79 2.55 2.13
C ALA A 175 5.68 2.63 3.38
N LEU A 176 6.40 1.54 3.72
CA LEU A 176 7.33 1.53 4.86
C LEU A 176 8.45 2.54 4.69
N LYS A 177 9.01 2.66 3.48
CA LYS A 177 10.07 3.62 3.20
C LYS A 177 9.61 5.08 3.34
N ALA A 178 8.34 5.36 3.11
CA ALA A 178 7.74 6.68 3.29
C ALA A 178 7.38 6.98 4.76
N ALA A 179 7.24 5.96 5.59
CA ALA A 179 6.83 6.09 6.98
C ALA A 179 8.03 6.35 7.92
N ASP A 180 7.79 7.14 8.97
CA ASP A 180 8.77 7.35 10.06
C ASP A 180 8.85 6.14 10.99
N ALA A 181 7.70 5.46 11.22
CA ALA A 181 7.59 4.24 12.02
C ALA A 181 6.45 3.36 11.54
N ALA A 182 6.38 2.12 12.07
CA ALA A 182 5.32 1.20 11.69
C ALA A 182 4.81 0.35 12.87
N ILE A 183 3.51 0.01 12.85
CA ILE A 183 2.92 -1.05 13.68
C ILE A 183 2.66 -2.26 12.78
N ALA A 184 3.39 -3.35 13.05
CA ALA A 184 3.22 -4.62 12.34
C ALA A 184 2.21 -5.51 13.04
N VAL A 185 1.03 -5.65 12.47
CA VAL A 185 -0.05 -6.48 13.03
C VAL A 185 0.13 -7.93 12.59
N THR A 186 0.15 -8.85 13.56
CA THR A 186 0.29 -10.28 13.32
C THR A 186 -0.67 -11.09 14.20
N GLN A 187 -0.63 -12.41 14.07
CA GLN A 187 -1.37 -13.37 14.91
C GLN A 187 -0.45 -14.55 15.26
N PRO A 188 -0.66 -15.24 16.41
CA PRO A 188 0.19 -16.35 16.83
C PRO A 188 -0.20 -17.63 16.06
N THR A 189 0.13 -17.67 14.76
CA THR A 189 -0.08 -18.82 13.87
C THR A 189 1.16 -19.10 13.02
N PRO A 190 1.40 -20.37 12.58
CA PRO A 190 2.57 -20.72 11.76
C PRO A 190 2.68 -19.88 10.47
N ALA A 191 1.54 -19.58 9.84
CA ALA A 191 1.50 -18.80 8.61
C ALA A 191 1.85 -17.33 8.86
N ALA A 192 1.18 -16.70 9.85
CA ALA A 192 1.44 -15.30 10.18
C ALA A 192 2.87 -15.07 10.67
N TYR A 193 3.43 -15.99 11.44
CA TYR A 193 4.84 -15.96 11.84
C TYR A 193 5.81 -15.94 10.66
N ARG A 194 5.62 -16.82 9.65
CA ARG A 194 6.46 -16.81 8.44
C ARG A 194 6.34 -15.51 7.66
N ASP A 195 5.14 -14.96 7.57
CA ASP A 195 4.87 -13.74 6.85
C ASP A 195 5.41 -12.52 7.61
N LEU A 196 5.33 -12.51 8.95
CA LEU A 196 5.97 -11.50 9.81
C LEU A 196 7.48 -11.45 9.58
N ARG A 197 8.16 -12.60 9.53
CA ARG A 197 9.61 -12.65 9.26
C ARG A 197 10.00 -12.07 7.89
N ARG A 198 9.13 -12.20 6.89
CA ARG A 198 9.35 -11.56 5.58
C ARG A 198 9.15 -10.06 5.66
N LEU A 199 8.10 -9.64 6.37
CA LEU A 199 7.79 -8.23 6.58
C LEU A 199 8.93 -7.53 7.34
N MET A 200 9.45 -8.09 8.43
CA MET A 200 10.56 -7.51 9.20
C MET A 200 11.81 -7.29 8.33
N ARG A 201 12.14 -8.24 7.43
CA ARG A 201 13.25 -8.05 6.48
C ARG A 201 13.01 -6.92 5.48
N ILE A 202 11.76 -6.61 5.17
CA ILE A 202 11.41 -5.48 4.31
C ILE A 202 11.50 -4.18 5.09
N ALA A 203 11.01 -4.15 6.32
CA ALA A 203 11.14 -3.00 7.21
C ALA A 203 12.61 -2.64 7.48
N ASP A 204 13.45 -3.64 7.77
CA ASP A 204 14.90 -3.45 7.91
C ASP A 204 15.55 -2.80 6.66
N ARG A 205 15.14 -3.25 5.46
CA ARG A 205 15.61 -2.66 4.18
C ARG A 205 15.08 -1.26 3.92
N ALA A 206 13.88 -0.98 4.40
CA ALA A 206 13.27 0.35 4.30
C ALA A 206 13.90 1.33 5.29
N GLY A 207 14.49 0.83 6.37
CA GLY A 207 15.05 1.62 7.47
C GLY A 207 13.98 2.13 8.42
N THR A 208 12.84 1.42 8.52
CA THR A 208 11.67 1.84 9.30
C THR A 208 11.63 1.08 10.62
N ASP A 209 11.53 1.79 11.73
CA ASP A 209 11.34 1.22 13.06
C ASP A 209 9.94 0.60 13.18
N VAL A 210 9.88 -0.59 13.80
CA VAL A 210 8.64 -1.38 13.86
C VAL A 210 8.33 -1.80 15.29
N VAL A 211 7.09 -1.57 15.72
CA VAL A 211 6.49 -2.20 16.91
C VAL A 211 5.54 -3.31 16.43
N ILE A 212 5.50 -4.44 17.13
CA ILE A 212 4.66 -5.58 16.76
C ILE A 212 3.43 -5.63 17.65
N LEU A 213 2.25 -5.70 17.03
CA LEU A 213 0.99 -6.01 17.70
C LEU A 213 0.57 -7.45 17.38
N ILE A 214 0.62 -8.33 18.40
CA ILE A 214 0.09 -9.69 18.30
C ILE A 214 -1.42 -9.63 18.59
N ASN A 215 -2.23 -9.57 17.56
CA ASN A 215 -3.68 -9.64 17.66
C ASN A 215 -4.12 -11.09 17.89
N ARG A 216 -5.16 -11.29 18.71
CA ARG A 216 -5.65 -12.61 19.15
C ARG A 216 -4.53 -13.42 19.80
N SER A 217 -3.82 -12.81 20.74
CA SER A 217 -2.64 -13.37 21.41
C SER A 217 -2.94 -14.70 22.13
N ASP A 218 -4.19 -14.93 22.49
CA ASP A 218 -4.71 -16.15 23.14
C ASP A 218 -4.92 -17.35 22.20
N LEU A 219 -4.75 -17.20 20.87
CA LEU A 219 -4.92 -18.31 19.93
C LEU A 219 -3.89 -19.43 20.11
N SER A 220 -2.66 -19.11 20.50
CA SER A 220 -1.59 -20.11 20.69
C SER A 220 -0.41 -19.54 21.47
N ASP A 221 -0.20 -20.01 22.70
CA ASP A 221 0.96 -19.65 23.51
C ASP A 221 2.29 -20.03 22.82
N LEU A 222 2.34 -21.19 22.17
CA LEU A 222 3.53 -21.65 21.48
C LEU A 222 4.01 -20.65 20.41
N TRP A 223 3.09 -20.17 19.57
CA TRP A 223 3.46 -19.26 18.48
C TRP A 223 3.63 -17.83 18.97
N ARG A 224 2.92 -17.44 20.03
CA ARG A 224 3.11 -16.16 20.70
C ARG A 224 4.53 -16.06 21.28
N CYS A 225 4.93 -16.99 22.15
CA CYS A 225 6.28 -17.02 22.71
C CYS A 225 7.37 -17.07 21.62
N ARG A 226 7.13 -17.81 20.53
CA ARG A 226 8.07 -17.90 19.44
C ARG A 226 8.24 -16.58 18.68
N ILE A 227 7.18 -15.77 18.53
CA ILE A 227 7.27 -14.43 17.96
C ILE A 227 8.11 -13.55 18.89
N GLU A 228 7.79 -13.52 20.19
CA GLU A 228 8.49 -12.71 21.19
C GLU A 228 9.99 -13.04 21.28
N GLU A 229 10.36 -14.32 21.24
CA GLU A 229 11.75 -14.76 21.31
C GLU A 229 12.60 -14.36 20.09
N GLU A 230 11.98 -14.29 18.90
CA GLU A 230 12.72 -14.05 17.64
C GLU A 230 12.85 -12.58 17.27
N VAL A 231 11.89 -11.76 17.68
CA VAL A 231 11.89 -10.34 17.32
C VAL A 231 12.71 -9.52 18.30
N ARG A 232 13.42 -8.49 17.77
CA ARG A 232 14.28 -7.59 18.56
C ARG A 232 13.64 -6.21 18.73
N THR A 233 12.32 -6.18 18.80
CA THR A 233 11.54 -4.94 18.89
C THR A 233 10.45 -5.09 19.94
N HIS A 234 9.80 -4.00 20.30
CA HIS A 234 8.69 -4.02 21.23
C HIS A 234 7.53 -4.85 20.68
N VAL A 235 6.93 -5.65 21.56
CA VAL A 235 5.80 -6.51 21.25
C VAL A 235 4.67 -6.17 22.21
N VAL A 236 3.51 -5.87 21.66
CA VAL A 236 2.26 -5.64 22.40
C VAL A 236 1.28 -6.75 22.06
N GLU A 237 0.50 -7.18 23.04
CA GLU A 237 -0.48 -8.25 22.89
C GLU A 237 -1.91 -7.70 22.99
N ALA A 238 -2.79 -8.17 22.09
CA ALA A 238 -4.21 -7.96 22.17
C ALA A 238 -4.92 -9.31 22.12
N PRO A 239 -5.74 -9.67 23.13
CA PRO A 239 -6.49 -10.94 23.13
C PRO A 239 -7.61 -10.92 22.08
N THR A 240 -8.23 -12.08 21.85
CA THR A 240 -9.43 -12.18 21.03
C THR A 240 -10.58 -11.43 21.70
N VAL A 241 -11.24 -10.59 20.91
CA VAL A 241 -12.44 -9.83 21.34
C VAL A 241 -13.53 -9.93 20.28
N ASP A 242 -14.80 -9.92 20.70
CA ASP A 242 -15.95 -10.06 19.79
C ASP A 242 -16.09 -8.88 18.81
N ASP A 243 -15.93 -7.66 19.32
CA ASP A 243 -15.98 -6.44 18.52
C ASP A 243 -14.71 -5.60 18.81
N PRO A 244 -13.65 -5.78 18.01
CA PRO A 244 -12.40 -5.02 18.20
C PRO A 244 -12.60 -3.52 18.17
N LEU A 245 -13.50 -3.00 17.33
CA LEU A 245 -13.72 -1.56 17.18
C LEU A 245 -14.36 -0.89 18.41
N ARG A 246 -15.01 -1.67 19.27
CA ARG A 246 -15.64 -1.18 20.51
C ARG A 246 -14.94 -1.66 21.78
N SER A 247 -13.94 -2.52 21.64
CA SER A 247 -13.22 -3.10 22.78
C SER A 247 -12.24 -2.10 23.40
N GLY A 248 -12.41 -1.83 24.69
CA GLY A 248 -11.45 -1.04 25.47
C GLY A 248 -10.09 -1.73 25.57
N VAL A 249 -10.05 -3.05 25.72
CA VAL A 249 -8.80 -3.85 25.80
C VAL A 249 -8.02 -3.78 24.49
N PHE A 250 -8.72 -3.86 23.34
CA PHE A 250 -8.05 -3.75 22.04
C PHE A 250 -7.52 -2.32 21.82
N ARG A 251 -8.28 -1.31 22.22
CA ARG A 251 -7.87 0.10 22.17
C ARG A 251 -6.62 0.34 23.00
N GLU A 252 -6.59 -0.16 24.26
CA GLU A 252 -5.43 -0.04 25.15
C GLU A 252 -4.16 -0.67 24.52
N ALA A 253 -4.29 -1.83 23.89
CA ALA A 253 -3.16 -2.44 23.17
C ALA A 253 -2.66 -1.57 22.00
N VAL A 254 -3.55 -0.88 21.29
CA VAL A 254 -3.14 0.08 20.25
C VAL A 254 -2.47 1.31 20.86
N GLU A 255 -2.99 1.85 21.96
CA GLU A 255 -2.38 2.97 22.70
C GLU A 255 -0.96 2.63 23.16
N LEU A 256 -0.73 1.43 23.71
CA LEU A 256 0.60 0.95 24.07
C LEU A 256 1.56 0.87 22.87
N CYS A 257 1.08 0.48 21.68
CA CYS A 257 1.91 0.54 20.47
C CYS A 257 2.27 1.98 20.10
N LEU A 258 1.33 2.91 20.26
CA LEU A 258 1.56 4.32 19.94
C LEU A 258 2.59 4.96 20.88
N ASP A 259 2.56 4.64 22.17
CA ASP A 259 3.54 5.13 23.14
C ASP A 259 4.99 4.76 22.79
N GLU A 260 5.19 3.71 21.96
CA GLU A 260 6.52 3.26 21.53
C GLU A 260 6.97 3.88 20.19
N VAL A 261 6.08 4.49 19.41
CA VAL A 261 6.38 4.98 18.05
C VAL A 261 6.05 6.45 17.81
N VAL A 262 5.19 7.07 18.61
CA VAL A 262 4.78 8.47 18.52
C VAL A 262 5.33 9.26 19.69
#